data_0403fbcc775c9173dd746e179020a5ec
#
_entry.id   0403fbcc775c9173dd746e179020a5ec
#
_cell.length_a   1.000
_cell.length_b   1.000
_cell.length_c   1.000
_cell.angle_alpha   90.00
_cell.angle_beta   90.00
_cell.angle_gamma   90.00
#
_symmetry.space_group_name_H-M   'P 1'
#
loop_
_entity.id
_entity.type
_entity.pdbx_description
1 polymer ?
#
loop_
_entity_poly.entity_id
_entity_poly.type
_entity_poly.pdbx_seq_one_letter_code
_entity_poly.pdbx_strand_id
1 'polypeptide(L)'
;LDLRKEIYDLSTGDGTEEKRAELKGKFDAASIDLEVAREGAPLLRIEVDPDVVSKVVSDWTGVPLGKMLQDEADSVVRLEENLKKRIKGQDEGISVIGEGLRSSKAGLADPHQPMGVFLLVGPSGVGKTETGLAVADLLFGGDRFMVTINMSEFQEKHTLSRLIGSPPGYVGYGEGGVLTEAVRQRPYSVVLLDEVEKADL
;
A
#
# COMPACT_ATOMS: atom_id res chain seq x y z
N LEU A 1 23.38 5.49 -22.66
CA LEU A 1 22.64 6.47 -23.44
C LEU A 1 23.04 6.38 -24.92
N ASP A 2 24.31 6.26 -25.27
CA ASP A 2 24.80 6.25 -26.65
C ASP A 2 24.30 5.04 -27.45
N LEU A 3 24.36 3.83 -26.88
CA LEU A 3 23.84 2.59 -27.51
C LEU A 3 22.35 2.67 -27.87
N ARG A 4 21.53 3.35 -27.05
CA ARG A 4 20.11 3.55 -27.35
C ARG A 4 19.88 4.50 -28.51
N LYS A 5 20.65 5.59 -28.55
CA LYS A 5 20.60 6.54 -29.65
C LYS A 5 20.98 5.86 -30.95
N GLU A 6 22.03 5.05 -30.94
CA GLU A 6 22.44 4.25 -32.13
C GLU A 6 21.37 3.24 -32.53
N ILE A 7 20.69 2.56 -31.60
CA ILE A 7 19.58 1.63 -31.93
C ILE A 7 18.40 2.41 -32.49
N TYR A 8 18.07 3.59 -31.97
CA TYR A 8 16.99 4.45 -32.46
C TYR A 8 17.30 4.96 -33.88
N ASP A 9 18.51 5.47 -34.12
CA ASP A 9 18.95 5.99 -35.41
C ASP A 9 18.93 4.86 -36.48
N LEU A 10 19.29 3.62 -36.12
CA LEU A 10 19.17 2.46 -37.00
C LEU A 10 17.72 1.97 -37.17
N SER A 11 16.79 2.32 -36.29
CA SER A 11 15.36 1.99 -36.46
C SER A 11 14.66 2.91 -37.46
N THR A 12 15.19 4.13 -37.62
CA THR A 12 14.66 5.14 -38.55
C THR A 12 15.41 5.22 -39.88
N GLY A 13 16.53 4.49 -40.01
CA GLY A 13 17.39 4.49 -41.20
C GLY A 13 17.58 3.08 -41.80
N ASP A 14 18.31 3.00 -42.96
CA ASP A 14 18.61 1.78 -43.74
C ASP A 14 19.65 0.86 -43.06
N GLY A 15 19.45 0.52 -41.78
CA GLY A 15 20.34 -0.37 -41.02
C GLY A 15 20.02 -1.84 -41.26
N THR A 16 21.07 -2.66 -41.55
CA THR A 16 20.94 -4.12 -41.71
C THR A 16 20.47 -4.76 -40.39
N GLU A 17 19.58 -5.76 -40.48
CA GLU A 17 19.04 -6.51 -39.30
C GLU A 17 20.16 -7.10 -38.43
N GLU A 18 21.28 -7.51 -39.02
CA GLU A 18 22.45 -8.04 -38.28
C GLU A 18 23.05 -7.00 -37.33
N LYS A 19 23.18 -5.75 -37.77
CA LYS A 19 23.72 -4.66 -36.97
C LYS A 19 22.80 -4.27 -35.81
N ARG A 20 21.48 -4.38 -36.01
CA ARG A 20 20.47 -4.19 -34.97
C ARG A 20 20.52 -5.29 -33.90
N ALA A 21 20.69 -6.55 -34.34
CA ALA A 21 20.81 -7.69 -33.45
C ALA A 21 22.09 -7.61 -32.59
N GLU A 22 23.21 -7.19 -33.18
CA GLU A 22 24.47 -7.01 -32.44
C GLU A 22 24.38 -5.89 -31.42
N LEU A 23 23.82 -4.73 -31.75
CA LEU A 23 23.66 -3.60 -30.83
C LEU A 23 22.63 -3.91 -29.74
N LYS A 24 21.58 -4.64 -30.04
CA LYS A 24 20.61 -5.10 -29.06
C LYS A 24 21.27 -6.06 -28.05
N GLY A 25 22.08 -6.99 -28.51
CA GLY A 25 22.85 -7.87 -27.61
C GLY A 25 23.82 -7.13 -26.70
N LYS A 26 24.51 -6.10 -27.21
CA LYS A 26 25.38 -5.23 -26.38
C LYS A 26 24.58 -4.40 -25.37
N PHE A 27 23.39 -3.93 -25.75
CA PHE A 27 22.50 -3.19 -24.88
C PHE A 27 21.95 -4.08 -23.74
N ASP A 28 21.50 -5.30 -24.08
CA ASP A 28 20.98 -6.25 -23.09
C ASP A 28 22.07 -6.67 -22.09
N ALA A 29 23.30 -6.94 -22.56
CA ALA A 29 24.43 -7.23 -21.69
C ALA A 29 24.77 -6.06 -20.77
N ALA A 30 24.86 -4.84 -21.30
CA ALA A 30 25.11 -3.65 -20.49
C ALA A 30 23.99 -3.33 -19.49
N SER A 31 22.75 -3.69 -19.82
CA SER A 31 21.59 -3.54 -18.91
C SER A 31 21.67 -4.52 -17.74
N ILE A 32 22.07 -5.77 -18.00
CA ILE A 32 22.28 -6.78 -16.96
C ILE A 32 23.43 -6.36 -16.03
N ASP A 33 24.57 -5.92 -16.59
CA ASP A 33 25.70 -5.44 -15.80
C ASP A 33 25.33 -4.26 -14.93
N LEU A 34 24.47 -3.36 -15.41
CA LEU A 34 23.97 -2.21 -14.67
C LEU A 34 23.04 -2.65 -13.52
N GLU A 35 22.17 -3.65 -13.75
CA GLU A 35 21.32 -4.20 -12.69
C GLU A 35 22.13 -4.87 -11.59
N VAL A 36 23.14 -5.66 -11.96
CA VAL A 36 24.06 -6.30 -10.99
C VAL A 36 24.85 -5.26 -10.21
N ALA A 37 25.34 -4.21 -10.86
CA ALA A 37 26.10 -3.15 -10.21
C ALA A 37 25.26 -2.25 -9.28
N ARG A 38 23.94 -2.28 -9.42
CA ARG A 38 23.03 -1.41 -8.64
C ARG A 38 22.66 -1.94 -7.26
N GLU A 39 23.05 -3.13 -6.84
CA GLU A 39 22.80 -3.73 -5.52
C GLU A 39 21.66 -3.05 -4.72
N GLY A 40 20.41 -3.22 -5.16
CA GLY A 40 19.24 -2.63 -4.50
C GLY A 40 18.46 -1.62 -5.35
N ALA A 41 17.51 -0.91 -4.73
CA ALA A 41 16.65 0.05 -5.42
C ALA A 41 17.45 1.24 -5.95
N PRO A 42 17.40 1.54 -7.26
CA PRO A 42 18.17 2.62 -7.85
C PRO A 42 17.71 3.98 -7.31
N LEU A 43 18.66 4.83 -6.89
CA LEU A 43 18.41 6.20 -6.44
C LEU A 43 17.79 7.08 -7.56
N LEU A 44 18.17 6.79 -8.82
CA LEU A 44 17.66 7.47 -10.01
C LEU A 44 17.26 6.43 -11.05
N ARG A 45 16.04 6.54 -11.56
CA ARG A 45 15.57 5.76 -12.69
C ARG A 45 15.91 6.49 -13.99
N ILE A 46 16.57 5.80 -14.92
CA ILE A 46 17.00 6.37 -16.21
C ILE A 46 15.91 6.16 -17.28
N GLU A 47 15.00 5.25 -17.01
CA GLU A 47 13.93 4.85 -17.94
C GLU A 47 12.57 4.97 -17.31
N VAL A 48 11.58 5.23 -18.15
CA VAL A 48 10.17 5.12 -17.80
C VAL A 48 9.73 3.70 -18.18
N ASP A 49 9.80 2.81 -17.20
CA ASP A 49 9.27 1.45 -17.29
C ASP A 49 7.86 1.37 -16.67
N PRO A 50 7.13 0.25 -16.84
CA PRO A 50 5.82 0.06 -16.22
C PRO A 50 5.83 0.21 -14.70
N ASP A 51 6.95 -0.15 -14.04
CA ASP A 51 7.09 -0.04 -12.59
C ASP A 51 7.19 1.42 -12.14
N VAL A 52 7.92 2.25 -12.90
CA VAL A 52 7.98 3.70 -12.63
C VAL A 52 6.62 4.35 -12.83
N VAL A 53 5.90 4.00 -13.91
CA VAL A 53 4.55 4.52 -14.14
C VAL A 53 3.61 4.08 -13.01
N SER A 54 3.65 2.81 -12.64
CA SER A 54 2.85 2.26 -11.55
C SER A 54 3.14 2.96 -10.23
N LYS A 55 4.42 3.25 -9.94
CA LYS A 55 4.81 3.98 -8.73
C LYS A 55 4.28 5.41 -8.73
N VAL A 56 4.41 6.13 -9.83
CA VAL A 56 3.90 7.52 -9.95
C VAL A 56 2.38 7.55 -9.80
N VAL A 57 1.67 6.63 -10.48
CA VAL A 57 0.21 6.51 -10.35
C VAL A 57 -0.16 6.16 -8.90
N SER A 58 0.56 5.23 -8.26
CA SER A 58 0.36 4.87 -6.86
C SER A 58 0.56 6.06 -5.91
N ASP A 59 1.60 6.87 -6.15
CA ASP A 59 1.90 8.04 -5.32
C ASP A 59 0.84 9.15 -5.49
N TRP A 60 0.25 9.30 -6.67
CA TRP A 60 -0.79 10.31 -6.96
C TRP A 60 -2.18 9.88 -6.51
N THR A 61 -2.54 8.62 -6.69
CA THR A 61 -3.89 8.10 -6.44
C THR A 61 -4.03 7.46 -5.06
N GLY A 62 -2.93 7.20 -4.35
CA GLY A 62 -2.92 6.40 -3.14
C GLY A 62 -3.22 4.91 -3.36
N VAL A 63 -3.27 4.44 -4.62
CA VAL A 63 -3.51 3.03 -4.96
C VAL A 63 -2.18 2.27 -4.96
N PRO A 64 -1.99 1.21 -4.16
CA PRO A 64 -0.73 0.46 -4.07
C PRO A 64 -0.55 -0.49 -5.27
N LEU A 65 -0.23 0.05 -6.45
CA LEU A 65 -0.14 -0.72 -7.70
C LEU A 65 1.03 -1.72 -7.73
N GLY A 66 2.14 -1.41 -7.05
CA GLY A 66 3.36 -2.24 -7.11
C GLY A 66 3.23 -3.62 -6.45
N LYS A 67 2.45 -3.74 -5.37
CA LYS A 67 2.19 -5.03 -4.69
C LYS A 67 0.89 -5.70 -5.15
N MET A 68 -0.04 -4.95 -5.74
CA MET A 68 -1.28 -5.54 -6.29
C MET A 68 -1.05 -6.34 -7.57
N LEU A 69 0.05 -6.08 -8.31
CA LEU A 69 0.38 -6.81 -9.54
C LEU A 69 1.22 -8.08 -9.29
N GLN A 70 1.88 -8.19 -8.14
CA GLN A 70 2.63 -9.38 -7.74
C GLN A 70 1.79 -10.24 -6.79
N ASP A 71 1.17 -11.28 -7.33
CA ASP A 71 0.54 -12.39 -6.59
C ASP A 71 -0.29 -11.97 -5.37
N GLU A 72 -1.42 -11.27 -5.60
CA GLU A 72 -2.39 -10.96 -4.53
C GLU A 72 -2.78 -12.19 -3.71
N ALA A 73 -2.92 -13.34 -4.37
CA ALA A 73 -3.26 -14.60 -3.73
C ALA A 73 -2.12 -15.08 -2.79
N ASP A 74 -0.87 -15.04 -3.24
CA ASP A 74 0.27 -15.49 -2.44
C ASP A 74 0.55 -14.56 -1.25
N SER A 75 0.35 -13.27 -1.42
CA SER A 75 0.53 -12.29 -0.33
C SER A 75 -0.44 -12.54 0.82
N VAL A 76 -1.69 -12.85 0.52
CA VAL A 76 -2.72 -13.13 1.53
C VAL A 76 -2.53 -14.52 2.16
N VAL A 77 -2.09 -15.50 1.40
CA VAL A 77 -1.77 -16.85 1.93
C VAL A 77 -0.59 -16.78 2.90
N ARG A 78 0.45 -16.01 2.58
CA ARG A 78 1.65 -15.86 3.43
C ARG A 78 1.53 -14.74 4.47
N LEU A 79 0.42 -14.01 4.51
CA LEU A 79 0.22 -12.89 5.42
C LEU A 79 0.45 -13.29 6.87
N GLU A 80 -0.15 -14.39 7.30
CA GLU A 80 -0.05 -14.90 8.67
C GLU A 80 1.39 -15.23 9.05
N GLU A 81 2.13 -15.93 8.18
CA GLU A 81 3.54 -16.27 8.42
C GLU A 81 4.41 -15.02 8.52
N ASN A 82 4.17 -14.02 7.68
CA ASN A 82 4.93 -12.78 7.68
C ASN A 82 4.60 -11.91 8.90
N LEU A 83 3.33 -11.86 9.32
CA LEU A 83 2.93 -11.21 10.57
C LEU A 83 3.60 -11.86 11.78
N LYS A 84 3.65 -13.19 11.87
CA LYS A 84 4.31 -13.94 12.96
C LYS A 84 5.82 -13.71 13.02
N LYS A 85 6.46 -13.37 11.90
CA LYS A 85 7.88 -12.97 11.90
C LYS A 85 8.12 -11.63 12.61
N ARG A 86 7.20 -10.69 12.44
CA ARG A 86 7.30 -9.32 12.97
C ARG A 86 6.71 -9.20 14.37
N ILE A 87 5.58 -9.86 14.63
CA ILE A 87 4.85 -9.80 15.89
C ILE A 87 5.01 -11.14 16.60
N LYS A 88 5.57 -11.12 17.81
CA LYS A 88 5.86 -12.34 18.57
C LYS A 88 4.84 -12.54 19.69
N GLY A 89 4.43 -13.80 19.89
CA GLY A 89 3.56 -14.19 20.99
C GLY A 89 2.09 -13.81 20.85
N GLN A 90 1.64 -13.49 19.61
CA GLN A 90 0.24 -13.14 19.30
C GLN A 90 -0.33 -14.05 18.19
N ASP A 91 0.08 -15.32 18.18
CA ASP A 91 -0.23 -16.25 17.09
C ASP A 91 -1.72 -16.44 16.85
N GLU A 92 -2.52 -16.49 17.92
CA GLU A 92 -3.98 -16.65 17.83
C GLU A 92 -4.65 -15.39 17.21
N GLY A 93 -4.31 -14.21 17.69
CA GLY A 93 -4.82 -12.95 17.14
C GLY A 93 -4.43 -12.76 15.68
N ILE A 94 -3.20 -13.12 15.32
CA ILE A 94 -2.70 -13.05 13.94
C ILE A 94 -3.47 -14.03 13.04
N SER A 95 -3.79 -15.23 13.54
CA SER A 95 -4.56 -16.22 12.78
C SER A 95 -5.97 -15.72 12.49
N VAL A 96 -6.66 -15.13 13.48
CA VAL A 96 -7.99 -14.52 13.30
C VAL A 96 -7.98 -13.41 12.25
N ILE A 97 -6.96 -12.51 12.30
CA ILE A 97 -6.79 -11.47 11.29
C ILE A 97 -6.57 -12.08 9.91
N GLY A 98 -5.68 -13.07 9.81
CA GLY A 98 -5.37 -13.76 8.56
C GLY A 98 -6.60 -14.44 7.94
N GLU A 99 -7.42 -15.12 8.73
CA GLU A 99 -8.65 -15.76 8.28
C GLU A 99 -9.68 -14.73 7.79
N GLY A 100 -9.90 -13.65 8.54
CA GLY A 100 -10.82 -12.59 8.14
C GLY A 100 -10.44 -11.95 6.82
N LEU A 101 -9.16 -11.63 6.64
CA LEU A 101 -8.66 -11.04 5.41
C LEU A 101 -8.69 -12.01 4.23
N ARG A 102 -8.38 -13.31 4.44
CA ARG A 102 -8.52 -14.35 3.40
C ARG A 102 -9.97 -14.53 2.96
N SER A 103 -10.89 -14.59 3.89
CA SER A 103 -12.33 -14.72 3.60
C SER A 103 -12.85 -13.54 2.78
N SER A 104 -12.43 -12.33 3.12
CA SER A 104 -12.80 -11.13 2.37
C SER A 104 -12.25 -11.15 0.94
N LYS A 105 -10.97 -11.49 0.78
CA LYS A 105 -10.33 -11.58 -0.55
C LYS A 105 -10.89 -12.73 -1.41
N ALA A 106 -11.38 -13.78 -0.79
CA ALA A 106 -12.08 -14.86 -1.50
C ALA A 106 -13.49 -14.47 -2.00
N GLY A 107 -13.92 -13.23 -1.77
CA GLY A 107 -15.24 -12.74 -2.20
C GLY A 107 -16.40 -13.21 -1.34
N LEU A 108 -16.12 -13.71 -0.14
CA LEU A 108 -17.15 -14.17 0.81
C LEU A 108 -17.72 -13.02 1.66
N ALA A 109 -17.05 -11.85 1.67
CA ALA A 109 -17.51 -10.65 2.37
C ALA A 109 -18.32 -9.73 1.44
N ASP A 110 -19.17 -8.90 2.03
CA ASP A 110 -19.93 -7.87 1.31
C ASP A 110 -18.94 -6.82 0.72
N PRO A 111 -19.00 -6.56 -0.60
CA PRO A 111 -18.10 -5.59 -1.25
C PRO A 111 -18.30 -4.14 -0.76
N HIS A 112 -19.41 -3.84 -0.09
CA HIS A 112 -19.69 -2.52 0.50
C HIS A 112 -19.16 -2.37 1.93
N GLN A 113 -18.57 -3.41 2.49
CA GLN A 113 -17.98 -3.40 3.83
C GLN A 113 -16.46 -3.40 3.78
N PRO A 114 -15.77 -2.93 4.84
CA PRO A 114 -14.33 -3.10 4.96
C PRO A 114 -13.92 -4.56 4.87
N MET A 115 -12.70 -4.83 4.36
CA MET A 115 -12.18 -6.21 4.27
C MET A 115 -12.13 -6.93 5.62
N GLY A 116 -12.09 -6.19 6.73
CA GLY A 116 -12.16 -6.73 8.07
C GLY A 116 -12.21 -5.60 9.10
N VAL A 117 -12.91 -5.87 10.20
CA VAL A 117 -12.95 -4.99 11.38
C VAL A 117 -12.51 -5.83 12.57
N PHE A 118 -11.41 -5.42 13.21
CA PHE A 118 -10.79 -6.16 14.29
C PHE A 118 -10.66 -5.29 15.53
N LEU A 119 -11.08 -5.81 16.68
CA LEU A 119 -10.88 -5.19 17.97
C LEU A 119 -9.69 -5.85 18.67
N LEU A 120 -8.61 -5.11 18.86
CA LEU A 120 -7.40 -5.56 19.54
C LEU A 120 -7.45 -5.13 21.02
N VAL A 121 -7.65 -6.08 21.92
CA VAL A 121 -7.74 -5.84 23.36
C VAL A 121 -6.51 -6.41 24.05
N GLY A 122 -5.90 -5.62 24.93
CA GLY A 122 -4.74 -6.06 25.71
C GLY A 122 -4.00 -4.89 26.37
N PRO A 123 -3.05 -5.17 27.29
CA PRO A 123 -2.26 -4.15 27.96
C PRO A 123 -1.38 -3.37 26.97
N SER A 124 -0.79 -2.27 27.46
CA SER A 124 0.17 -1.50 26.64
C SER A 124 1.41 -2.33 26.30
N GLY A 125 1.99 -2.12 25.12
CA GLY A 125 3.23 -2.77 24.69
C GLY A 125 3.08 -4.18 24.10
N VAL A 126 1.87 -4.76 24.03
CA VAL A 126 1.68 -6.11 23.46
C VAL A 126 1.66 -6.17 21.92
N GLY A 127 1.84 -5.03 21.25
CA GLY A 127 1.97 -4.99 19.78
C GLY A 127 0.69 -4.61 19.03
N LYS A 128 -0.35 -4.05 19.66
CA LYS A 128 -1.62 -3.67 18.98
C LYS A 128 -1.38 -2.73 17.79
N THR A 129 -0.71 -1.62 18.03
CA THR A 129 -0.39 -0.62 16.98
C THR A 129 0.55 -1.20 15.93
N GLU A 130 1.53 -2.00 16.35
CA GLU A 130 2.47 -2.68 15.46
C GLU A 130 1.76 -3.69 14.54
N THR A 131 0.69 -4.32 15.03
CA THR A 131 -0.15 -5.22 14.20
C THR A 131 -0.81 -4.44 13.07
N GLY A 132 -1.37 -3.27 13.33
CA GLY A 132 -1.93 -2.38 12.31
C GLY A 132 -0.90 -1.96 11.26
N LEU A 133 0.29 -1.53 11.71
CA LEU A 133 1.41 -1.17 10.83
C LEU A 133 1.86 -2.34 9.97
N ALA A 134 2.02 -3.52 10.56
CA ALA A 134 2.45 -4.71 9.84
C ALA A 134 1.41 -5.15 8.78
N VAL A 135 0.12 -5.05 9.09
CA VAL A 135 -0.96 -5.33 8.13
C VAL A 135 -0.94 -4.32 6.99
N ALA A 136 -0.78 -3.01 7.27
CA ALA A 136 -0.70 -1.98 6.25
C ALA A 136 0.51 -2.19 5.32
N ASP A 137 1.67 -2.52 5.89
CA ASP A 137 2.88 -2.79 5.13
C ASP A 137 2.73 -4.04 4.24
N LEU A 138 2.20 -5.13 4.77
CA LEU A 138 2.06 -6.39 4.04
C LEU A 138 0.98 -6.34 2.97
N LEU A 139 -0.17 -5.68 3.22
CA LEU A 139 -1.27 -5.60 2.26
C LEU A 139 -1.05 -4.52 1.19
N PHE A 140 -0.56 -3.35 1.61
CA PHE A 140 -0.53 -2.16 0.75
C PHE A 140 0.88 -1.66 0.44
N GLY A 141 1.92 -2.20 1.10
CA GLY A 141 3.31 -1.91 0.77
C GLY A 141 3.92 -0.73 1.48
N GLY A 142 3.47 -0.42 2.68
CA GLY A 142 4.09 0.57 3.55
C GLY A 142 3.15 1.17 4.58
N ASP A 143 3.74 1.72 5.62
CA ASP A 143 3.08 2.42 6.74
C ASP A 143 2.36 3.70 6.31
N ARG A 144 2.71 4.27 5.15
CA ARG A 144 1.98 5.39 4.54
C ARG A 144 0.51 5.09 4.23
N PHE A 145 0.16 3.80 4.14
CA PHE A 145 -1.20 3.32 3.95
C PHE A 145 -1.93 3.05 5.27
N MET A 146 -1.38 3.47 6.40
CA MET A 146 -2.07 3.48 7.69
C MET A 146 -2.58 4.89 8.00
N VAL A 147 -3.86 4.97 8.34
CA VAL A 147 -4.52 6.17 8.87
C VAL A 147 -4.73 5.95 10.36
N THR A 148 -4.01 6.68 11.20
CA THR A 148 -4.16 6.58 12.65
C THR A 148 -5.00 7.74 13.16
N ILE A 149 -6.04 7.43 13.92
CA ILE A 149 -6.93 8.39 14.57
C ILE A 149 -6.92 8.09 16.07
N ASN A 150 -6.50 9.07 16.86
CA ASN A 150 -6.56 8.95 18.32
C ASN A 150 -7.96 9.31 18.81
N MET A 151 -8.69 8.30 19.28
CA MET A 151 -10.07 8.46 19.75
C MET A 151 -10.19 9.25 21.05
N SER A 152 -9.09 9.49 21.77
CA SER A 152 -9.09 10.39 22.94
C SER A 152 -9.40 11.85 22.58
N GLU A 153 -9.29 12.24 21.29
CA GLU A 153 -9.71 13.56 20.82
C GLU A 153 -11.23 13.69 20.62
N PHE A 154 -11.96 12.57 20.71
CA PHE A 154 -13.39 12.46 20.42
C PHE A 154 -14.21 12.00 21.63
N GLN A 155 -13.89 12.53 22.81
CA GLN A 155 -14.54 12.20 24.09
C GLN A 155 -15.91 12.87 24.26
N GLU A 156 -16.27 13.81 23.42
CA GLU A 156 -17.52 14.59 23.55
C GLU A 156 -18.38 14.45 22.29
N LYS A 157 -19.70 14.34 22.45
CA LYS A 157 -20.67 14.14 21.34
C LYS A 157 -20.52 15.10 20.19
N HIS A 158 -20.21 16.37 20.48
CA HIS A 158 -20.08 17.38 19.42
C HIS A 158 -18.81 17.20 18.58
N THR A 159 -17.84 16.40 19.03
CA THR A 159 -16.62 16.13 18.25
C THR A 159 -16.84 15.10 17.17
N LEU A 160 -17.96 14.36 17.17
CA LEU A 160 -18.29 13.37 16.13
C LEU A 160 -18.37 14.02 14.73
N SER A 161 -18.92 15.24 14.63
CA SER A 161 -18.95 15.98 13.35
C SER A 161 -17.55 16.30 12.83
N ARG A 162 -16.56 16.46 13.69
CA ARG A 162 -15.16 16.61 13.29
C ARG A 162 -14.58 15.30 12.75
N LEU A 163 -15.05 14.15 13.22
CA LEU A 163 -14.59 12.83 12.77
C LEU A 163 -15.16 12.46 11.40
N ILE A 164 -16.48 12.55 11.24
CA ILE A 164 -17.20 12.07 10.05
C ILE A 164 -17.68 13.20 9.12
N GLY A 165 -17.61 14.45 9.56
CA GLY A 165 -18.16 15.63 8.85
C GLY A 165 -19.50 16.08 9.40
N SER A 166 -19.84 17.36 9.14
CA SER A 166 -21.09 17.96 9.60
C SER A 166 -22.24 17.56 8.68
N PRO A 167 -23.41 17.19 9.24
CA PRO A 167 -24.61 16.90 8.46
C PRO A 167 -25.17 18.17 7.77
N PRO A 168 -26.03 18.01 6.74
CA PRO A 168 -26.65 19.14 6.07
C PRO A 168 -27.36 20.09 7.04
N GLY A 169 -27.14 21.41 6.88
CA GLY A 169 -27.72 22.44 7.70
C GLY A 169 -26.95 22.88 8.93
N TYR A 170 -25.83 22.24 9.23
CA TYR A 170 -24.93 22.64 10.32
C TYR A 170 -23.70 23.40 9.79
N VAL A 171 -23.10 24.22 10.67
CA VAL A 171 -21.85 24.95 10.35
C VAL A 171 -20.74 23.93 10.04
N GLY A 172 -20.02 24.15 8.92
CA GLY A 172 -19.01 23.21 8.43
C GLY A 172 -19.56 22.12 7.49
N TYR A 173 -20.81 22.20 7.06
CA TYR A 173 -21.33 21.32 6.02
C TYR A 173 -20.54 21.48 4.72
N GLY A 174 -20.09 20.37 4.17
CA GLY A 174 -19.22 20.32 2.97
C GLY A 174 -17.72 20.24 3.30
N GLU A 175 -17.32 20.48 4.53
CA GLU A 175 -16.00 20.13 5.03
C GLU A 175 -16.00 18.67 5.46
N GLY A 176 -15.12 17.84 4.85
CA GLY A 176 -15.00 16.42 5.22
C GLY A 176 -14.49 16.26 6.65
N GLY A 177 -14.95 15.21 7.35
CA GLY A 177 -14.38 14.85 8.65
C GLY A 177 -12.98 14.25 8.52
N VAL A 178 -12.25 14.21 9.62
CA VAL A 178 -10.86 13.68 9.66
C VAL A 178 -10.78 12.27 9.09
N LEU A 179 -11.70 11.39 9.47
CA LEU A 179 -11.77 10.02 8.98
C LEU A 179 -12.21 9.97 7.51
N THR A 180 -13.31 10.65 7.18
CA THR A 180 -13.89 10.59 5.83
C THR A 180 -12.96 11.18 4.79
N GLU A 181 -12.26 12.27 5.11
CA GLU A 181 -11.29 12.88 4.21
C GLU A 181 -10.05 12.00 4.04
N ALA A 182 -9.53 11.43 5.14
CA ALA A 182 -8.37 10.53 5.10
C ALA A 182 -8.64 9.28 4.24
N VAL A 183 -9.83 8.66 4.40
CA VAL A 183 -10.21 7.47 3.62
C VAL A 183 -10.50 7.83 2.17
N ARG A 184 -11.08 9.02 1.89
CA ARG A 184 -11.29 9.48 0.52
C ARG A 184 -9.97 9.73 -0.23
N GLN A 185 -8.96 10.28 0.45
CA GLN A 185 -7.64 10.50 -0.13
C GLN A 185 -6.84 9.20 -0.27
N ARG A 186 -7.09 8.22 0.60
CA ARG A 186 -6.38 6.93 0.63
C ARG A 186 -7.38 5.78 0.78
N PRO A 187 -8.09 5.41 -0.31
CA PRO A 187 -9.14 4.38 -0.24
C PRO A 187 -8.59 2.98 0.09
N TYR A 188 -7.32 2.73 -0.22
CA TYR A 188 -6.62 1.48 0.13
C TYR A 188 -5.74 1.74 1.35
N SER A 189 -6.32 1.67 2.53
CA SER A 189 -5.62 1.93 3.79
C SER A 189 -6.14 1.07 4.93
N VAL A 190 -5.30 0.92 5.94
CA VAL A 190 -5.69 0.40 7.26
C VAL A 190 -6.02 1.59 8.15
N VAL A 191 -7.23 1.64 8.66
CA VAL A 191 -7.64 2.65 9.65
C VAL A 191 -7.44 2.09 11.04
N LEU A 192 -6.56 2.72 11.81
CA LEU A 192 -6.34 2.42 13.22
C LEU A 192 -7.05 3.46 14.07
N LEU A 193 -8.06 3.03 14.82
CA LEU A 193 -8.70 3.83 15.86
C LEU A 193 -8.04 3.48 17.19
N ASP A 194 -7.11 4.33 17.63
CA ASP A 194 -6.36 4.10 18.86
C ASP A 194 -7.10 4.70 20.07
N GLU A 195 -6.95 4.05 21.22
CA GLU A 195 -7.61 4.46 22.48
C GLU A 195 -9.15 4.55 22.38
N VAL A 196 -9.75 3.59 21.66
CA VAL A 196 -11.20 3.57 21.38
C VAL A 196 -12.06 3.60 22.64
N GLU A 197 -11.54 3.10 23.76
CA GLU A 197 -12.20 3.13 25.08
C GLU A 197 -12.38 4.53 25.66
N LYS A 198 -11.71 5.54 25.11
CA LYS A 198 -11.83 6.95 25.55
C LYS A 198 -12.83 7.76 24.74
N ALA A 199 -13.34 7.20 23.65
CA ALA A 199 -14.35 7.87 22.84
C ALA A 199 -15.70 8.00 23.57
N ASP A 200 -16.52 8.97 23.19
CA ASP A 200 -17.93 9.05 23.62
C ASP A 200 -18.70 7.84 23.06
N LEU A 201 -19.62 7.28 23.83
CA LEU A 201 -20.43 6.09 23.51
C LEU A 201 -21.65 6.44 22.67
#